data_b450d9cdfdd7a977fda82c55e9d24518
#
_entry.id   b450d9cdfdd7a977fda82c55e9d24518
#
_cell.length_a   1.000
_cell.length_b   1.000
_cell.length_c   1.000
_cell.angle_alpha   90.00
_cell.angle_beta   90.00
_cell.angle_gamma   90.00
#
_symmetry.space_group_name_H-M   'P 1'
#
loop_
_entity.id
_entity.type
_entity.pdbx_description
1 polymer ?
#
loop_
_entity_poly.entity_id
_entity_poly.type
_entity_poly.pdbx_seq_one_letter_code
_entity_poly.pdbx_strand_id
1 'polypeptide(L)'
;MTDADRDASAETREREQAESLARIESGRIPLQAERRLREMATSGAPFSSTLSVDEFALCSKLGLQPLGQVLGASVHQVGWQNLPWSSSWGGGLICELDVIAGAWEEARRRAFDRLAEEASHLGADVVVGVRLHRGAHDWAAGAVDYVVNGTAARLSGSARPGRPLLSDLSGQEVWLLHQAGYAPVGLVAATAVFFVSPSYSTQWARYMTSAVNQELTDFTQGVYAARESALGSLTGQANANGADGIVGVRIEQATAFHSFSVGSSIGGRGDRQGLIITLQAFGTAIRQRERADLSPPRANMELGR
;
A
#
# COMPACT_ATOMS: atom_id res chain seq x y z
N MET A 1 35.53 -5.88 -31.19
CA MET A 1 35.39 -5.59 -29.74
C MET A 1 36.56 -6.27 -29.06
N THR A 2 37.54 -5.51 -28.65
CA THR A 2 38.78 -5.98 -28.03
C THR A 2 38.50 -6.36 -26.53
N ASP A 3 39.39 -7.16 -25.94
CA ASP A 3 39.25 -7.53 -24.50
C ASP A 3 39.31 -6.25 -23.61
N ALA A 4 40.10 -5.23 -23.99
CA ALA A 4 40.09 -3.93 -23.30
C ALA A 4 38.71 -3.22 -23.37
N ASP A 5 37.98 -3.34 -24.49
CA ASP A 5 36.63 -2.75 -24.61
C ASP A 5 35.59 -3.49 -23.71
N ARG A 6 35.79 -4.80 -23.48
CA ARG A 6 34.94 -5.60 -22.59
C ARG A 6 35.21 -5.24 -21.13
N ASP A 7 36.47 -5.10 -20.74
CA ASP A 7 36.86 -4.74 -19.38
C ASP A 7 36.40 -3.31 -19.03
N ALA A 8 36.55 -2.35 -19.91
CA ALA A 8 36.06 -0.98 -19.72
C ALA A 8 34.51 -0.95 -19.61
N SER A 9 33.82 -1.79 -20.37
CA SER A 9 32.37 -1.91 -20.28
C SER A 9 31.88 -2.60 -19.00
N ALA A 10 32.67 -3.54 -18.47
CA ALA A 10 32.40 -4.22 -17.21
C ALA A 10 32.55 -3.25 -16.02
N GLU A 11 33.68 -2.53 -15.95
CA GLU A 11 33.91 -1.52 -14.91
C GLU A 11 32.83 -0.42 -14.91
N THR A 12 32.38 0.01 -16.08
CA THR A 12 31.30 1.02 -16.19
C THR A 12 30.00 0.49 -15.64
N ARG A 13 29.64 -0.76 -15.92
CA ARG A 13 28.43 -1.41 -15.38
C ARG A 13 28.50 -1.58 -13.87
N GLU A 14 29.65 -1.99 -13.34
CA GLU A 14 29.84 -2.14 -11.90
C GLU A 14 29.68 -0.80 -11.17
N ARG A 15 30.21 0.29 -11.71
CA ARG A 15 30.03 1.65 -11.16
C ARG A 15 28.57 2.10 -11.21
N GLU A 16 27.86 1.90 -12.33
CA GLU A 16 26.44 2.21 -12.46
C GLU A 16 25.60 1.38 -11.49
N GLN A 17 25.95 0.12 -11.29
CA GLN A 17 25.26 -0.75 -10.33
C GLN A 17 25.48 -0.30 -8.89
N ALA A 18 26.72 0.05 -8.51
CA ALA A 18 27.04 0.57 -7.20
C ALA A 18 26.30 1.89 -6.91
N GLU A 19 26.26 2.81 -7.89
CA GLU A 19 25.50 4.06 -7.77
C GLU A 19 24.00 3.79 -7.62
N SER A 20 23.41 2.86 -8.41
CA SER A 20 22.01 2.47 -8.27
C SER A 20 21.70 1.90 -6.89
N LEU A 21 22.59 1.07 -6.32
CA LEU A 21 22.42 0.52 -4.98
C LEU A 21 22.43 1.63 -3.91
N ALA A 22 23.40 2.54 -3.96
CA ALA A 22 23.51 3.67 -3.04
C ALA A 22 22.24 4.56 -3.08
N ARG A 23 21.66 4.77 -4.27
CA ARG A 23 20.39 5.49 -4.43
C ARG A 23 19.23 4.73 -3.77
N ILE A 24 19.12 3.43 -4.00
CA ILE A 24 18.07 2.59 -3.40
C ILE A 24 18.19 2.59 -1.86
N GLU A 25 19.41 2.51 -1.31
CA GLU A 25 19.68 2.59 0.13
C GLU A 25 19.24 3.93 0.72
N SER A 26 19.46 5.03 -0.01
CA SER A 26 18.99 6.37 0.38
C SER A 26 17.49 6.59 0.17
N GLY A 27 16.74 5.58 -0.28
CA GLY A 27 15.29 5.64 -0.50
C GLY A 27 14.87 6.15 -1.88
N ARG A 28 15.82 6.50 -2.76
CA ARG A 28 15.57 7.05 -4.09
C ARG A 28 15.34 5.98 -5.15
N ILE A 29 14.92 6.42 -6.35
CA ILE A 29 14.78 5.53 -7.52
C ILE A 29 16.17 5.14 -8.07
N PRO A 30 16.29 3.92 -8.66
CA PRO A 30 17.53 3.49 -9.28
C PRO A 30 17.88 4.30 -10.53
N LEU A 31 19.16 4.32 -10.89
CA LEU A 31 19.69 5.10 -12.02
C LEU A 31 19.00 4.75 -13.36
N GLN A 32 18.68 3.47 -13.58
CA GLN A 32 17.98 3.03 -14.80
C GLN A 32 16.57 3.62 -14.91
N ALA A 33 15.85 3.72 -13.79
CA ALA A 33 14.51 4.33 -13.78
C ALA A 33 14.59 5.81 -14.14
N GLU A 34 15.53 6.55 -13.55
CA GLU A 34 15.75 7.96 -13.86
C GLU A 34 16.12 8.18 -15.34
N ARG A 35 16.98 7.35 -15.89
CA ARG A 35 17.36 7.40 -17.32
C ARG A 35 16.14 7.20 -18.22
N ARG A 36 15.34 6.17 -17.96
CA ARG A 36 14.10 5.92 -18.69
C ARG A 36 13.15 7.12 -18.65
N LEU A 37 12.96 7.73 -17.47
CA LEU A 37 12.08 8.89 -17.33
C LEU A 37 12.57 10.11 -18.10
N ARG A 38 13.89 10.36 -18.13
CA ARG A 38 14.48 11.43 -18.94
C ARG A 38 14.27 11.18 -20.44
N GLU A 39 14.45 9.94 -20.90
CA GLU A 39 14.21 9.56 -22.29
C GLU A 39 12.73 9.78 -22.65
N MET A 40 11.81 9.37 -21.80
CA MET A 40 10.38 9.62 -22.01
C MET A 40 10.03 11.11 -22.09
N ALA A 41 10.67 11.93 -21.28
CA ALA A 41 10.43 13.37 -21.25
C ALA A 41 10.96 14.11 -22.49
N THR A 42 12.02 13.59 -23.14
CA THR A 42 12.74 14.27 -24.23
C THR A 42 12.42 13.75 -25.62
N SER A 43 12.06 12.48 -25.77
CA SER A 43 12.00 11.81 -27.08
C SER A 43 10.70 12.03 -27.88
N GLY A 44 9.67 12.66 -27.31
CA GLY A 44 8.34 12.70 -27.94
C GLY A 44 7.76 11.29 -28.13
N ALA A 45 8.31 10.29 -27.42
CA ALA A 45 7.85 8.92 -27.47
C ALA A 45 6.40 8.80 -27.00
N PRO A 46 5.64 7.83 -27.52
CA PRO A 46 4.29 7.60 -27.04
C PRO A 46 4.31 7.26 -25.54
N PHE A 47 3.48 7.93 -24.76
CA PHE A 47 3.35 7.64 -23.34
C PHE A 47 2.62 6.31 -23.12
N SER A 48 2.99 5.59 -22.06
CA SER A 48 2.23 4.45 -21.57
C SER A 48 1.35 4.90 -20.39
N SER A 49 0.17 4.29 -20.25
CA SER A 49 -0.78 4.63 -19.18
C SER A 49 -1.45 3.35 -18.66
N THR A 50 -1.82 3.34 -17.40
CA THR A 50 -2.66 2.30 -16.79
C THR A 50 -4.16 2.60 -16.93
N LEU A 51 -4.51 3.76 -17.50
CA LEU A 51 -5.89 4.19 -17.71
C LEU A 51 -6.53 3.39 -18.85
N SER A 52 -7.79 3.03 -18.68
CA SER A 52 -8.64 2.59 -19.79
C SER A 52 -8.95 3.75 -20.75
N VAL A 53 -9.53 3.45 -21.91
CA VAL A 53 -9.90 4.47 -22.89
C VAL A 53 -10.91 5.47 -22.29
N ASP A 54 -11.88 4.98 -21.56
CA ASP A 54 -12.92 5.81 -20.93
C ASP A 54 -12.32 6.70 -19.83
N GLU A 55 -11.45 6.15 -19.00
CA GLU A 55 -10.72 6.90 -17.98
C GLU A 55 -9.85 7.99 -18.60
N PHE A 56 -9.14 7.68 -19.67
CA PHE A 56 -8.34 8.65 -20.42
C PHE A 56 -9.19 9.82 -20.95
N ALA A 57 -10.34 9.51 -21.55
CA ALA A 57 -11.24 10.52 -22.07
C ALA A 57 -11.80 11.44 -20.96
N LEU A 58 -12.11 10.87 -19.78
CA LEU A 58 -12.59 11.63 -18.64
C LEU A 58 -11.49 12.47 -17.98
N CYS A 59 -10.27 11.94 -17.86
CA CYS A 59 -9.11 12.70 -17.41
C CYS A 59 -8.87 13.93 -18.30
N SER A 60 -8.97 13.75 -19.63
CA SER A 60 -8.83 14.87 -20.58
C SER A 60 -9.89 15.95 -20.38
N LYS A 61 -11.14 15.59 -20.06
CA LYS A 61 -12.22 16.55 -19.73
C LYS A 61 -11.96 17.33 -18.44
N LEU A 62 -11.22 16.75 -17.48
CA LEU A 62 -10.79 17.42 -16.25
C LEU A 62 -9.56 18.30 -16.44
N GLY A 63 -8.99 18.34 -17.64
CA GLY A 63 -7.71 19.00 -17.90
C GLY A 63 -6.51 18.25 -17.33
N LEU A 64 -6.67 16.96 -17.01
CA LEU A 64 -5.57 16.07 -16.64
C LEU A 64 -4.90 15.54 -17.90
N GLN A 65 -3.64 15.90 -18.11
CA GLN A 65 -2.80 15.41 -19.20
C GLN A 65 -1.96 14.24 -18.68
N PRO A 66 -2.19 13.00 -19.13
CA PRO A 66 -1.32 11.88 -18.82
C PRO A 66 0.10 12.08 -19.37
N LEU A 67 1.10 11.82 -18.55
CA LEU A 67 2.53 11.97 -18.90
C LEU A 67 3.20 10.61 -19.10
N GLY A 68 2.79 9.60 -18.34
CA GLY A 68 3.34 8.25 -18.43
C GLY A 68 3.01 7.39 -17.23
N GLN A 69 3.25 6.09 -17.38
CA GLN A 69 3.17 5.14 -16.29
C GLN A 69 4.40 5.29 -15.37
N VAL A 70 4.15 5.30 -14.07
CA VAL A 70 5.16 5.36 -13.02
C VAL A 70 5.05 4.15 -12.10
N LEU A 71 6.18 3.78 -11.49
CA LEU A 71 6.31 2.61 -10.64
C LEU A 71 7.18 2.94 -9.43
N GLY A 72 6.82 2.39 -8.28
CA GLY A 72 7.66 2.36 -7.10
C GLY A 72 7.69 0.93 -6.54
N ALA A 73 8.85 0.48 -6.13
CA ALA A 73 9.01 -0.85 -5.55
C ALA A 73 9.92 -0.80 -4.32
N SER A 74 9.64 -1.65 -3.35
CA SER A 74 10.46 -1.79 -2.15
C SER A 74 10.36 -3.20 -1.60
N VAL A 75 11.52 -3.79 -1.29
CA VAL A 75 11.61 -5.09 -0.64
C VAL A 75 12.31 -4.91 0.70
N HIS A 76 11.69 -5.37 1.78
CA HIS A 76 12.21 -5.25 3.13
C HIS A 76 12.28 -6.60 3.82
N GLN A 77 13.35 -6.80 4.56
CA GLN A 77 13.42 -7.88 5.54
C GLN A 77 12.62 -7.48 6.77
N VAL A 78 11.72 -8.36 7.20
CA VAL A 78 10.97 -8.19 8.44
C VAL A 78 11.83 -8.62 9.61
N GLY A 79 12.00 -7.73 10.60
CA GLY A 79 12.77 -8.00 11.80
C GLY A 79 12.11 -9.02 12.71
N TRP A 80 12.89 -9.52 13.67
CA TRP A 80 12.38 -10.43 14.69
C TRP A 80 11.44 -9.72 15.66
N GLN A 81 10.29 -10.35 15.94
CA GLN A 81 9.31 -9.88 16.91
C GLN A 81 9.23 -10.82 18.10
N ASN A 82 9.43 -10.29 19.30
CA ASN A 82 9.15 -11.01 20.54
C ASN A 82 7.67 -10.78 20.93
N LEU A 83 7.00 -11.84 21.39
CA LEU A 83 5.69 -11.69 22.00
C LEU A 83 5.84 -11.06 23.39
N PRO A 84 4.91 -10.16 23.78
CA PRO A 84 4.87 -9.67 25.15
C PRO A 84 4.66 -10.83 26.09
N TRP A 85 5.38 -10.82 27.21
CA TRP A 85 5.21 -11.78 28.29
C TRP A 85 3.86 -11.56 28.96
N SER A 86 2.82 -12.15 28.44
CA SER A 86 1.52 -12.15 29.11
C SER A 86 1.42 -13.41 29.94
N SER A 87 1.46 -13.23 31.22
CA SER A 87 1.50 -14.26 32.26
C SER A 87 0.19 -15.01 32.50
N SER A 88 -0.83 -14.82 31.68
CA SER A 88 -2.09 -15.54 31.82
C SER A 88 -1.96 -16.98 31.32
N TRP A 89 -1.63 -17.89 32.22
CA TRP A 89 -1.75 -19.32 32.02
C TRP A 89 -3.22 -19.64 31.69
N GLY A 90 -3.47 -20.12 30.45
CA GLY A 90 -4.80 -20.51 30.00
C GLY A 90 -5.67 -19.43 29.35
N GLY A 91 -5.26 -18.16 29.37
CA GLY A 91 -5.96 -17.08 28.65
C GLY A 91 -5.55 -16.99 27.20
N GLY A 92 -6.48 -16.56 26.33
CA GLY A 92 -6.18 -16.13 24.96
C GLY A 92 -5.23 -14.94 24.95
N LEU A 93 -4.44 -14.80 23.90
CA LEU A 93 -3.57 -13.64 23.69
C LEU A 93 -3.97 -13.01 22.37
N ILE A 94 -4.28 -11.71 22.41
CA ILE A 94 -4.42 -10.86 21.23
C ILE A 94 -3.41 -9.73 21.42
N CYS A 95 -2.41 -9.65 20.57
CA CYS A 95 -1.40 -8.59 20.65
C CYS A 95 -0.99 -8.10 19.27
N GLU A 96 -0.77 -6.81 19.16
CA GLU A 96 -0.23 -6.19 17.95
C GLU A 96 1.27 -6.52 17.83
N LEU A 97 1.70 -6.79 16.60
CA LEU A 97 3.09 -7.09 16.26
C LEU A 97 3.72 -5.85 15.63
N ASP A 98 4.08 -4.88 16.47
CA ASP A 98 4.53 -3.54 16.06
C ASP A 98 5.77 -3.57 15.17
N VAL A 99 6.74 -4.46 15.44
CA VAL A 99 7.97 -4.56 14.64
C VAL A 99 7.66 -5.04 13.23
N ILE A 100 6.77 -6.02 13.10
CA ILE A 100 6.33 -6.54 11.81
C ILE A 100 5.49 -5.49 11.08
N ALA A 101 4.50 -4.90 11.77
CA ALA A 101 3.67 -3.84 11.21
C ALA A 101 4.53 -2.65 10.74
N GLY A 102 5.50 -2.21 11.55
CA GLY A 102 6.41 -1.13 11.21
C GLY A 102 7.29 -1.41 9.99
N ALA A 103 7.80 -2.64 9.85
CA ALA A 103 8.56 -3.04 8.67
C ALA A 103 7.72 -2.99 7.38
N TRP A 104 6.46 -3.40 7.46
CA TRP A 104 5.53 -3.35 6.33
C TRP A 104 5.13 -1.93 5.97
N GLU A 105 4.89 -1.09 6.98
CA GLU A 105 4.64 0.35 6.80
C GLU A 105 5.80 1.04 6.09
N GLU A 106 7.03 0.79 6.54
CA GLU A 106 8.23 1.38 5.95
C GLU A 106 8.45 0.90 4.50
N ALA A 107 8.26 -0.41 4.22
CA ALA A 107 8.36 -0.94 2.87
C ALA A 107 7.34 -0.29 1.93
N ARG A 108 6.09 -0.17 2.37
CA ARG A 108 5.01 0.48 1.61
C ARG A 108 5.31 1.97 1.40
N ARG A 109 5.72 2.68 2.46
CA ARG A 109 6.06 4.10 2.38
C ARG A 109 7.16 4.35 1.35
N ARG A 110 8.24 3.56 1.35
CA ARG A 110 9.32 3.67 0.35
C ARG A 110 8.84 3.40 -1.07
N ALA A 111 7.92 2.44 -1.25
CA ALA A 111 7.34 2.21 -2.57
C ALA A 111 6.54 3.43 -3.06
N PHE A 112 5.71 4.05 -2.20
CA PHE A 112 4.99 5.28 -2.55
C PHE A 112 5.92 6.48 -2.76
N ASP A 113 7.00 6.61 -1.97
CA ASP A 113 7.97 7.69 -2.14
C ASP A 113 8.67 7.60 -3.51
N ARG A 114 9.07 6.40 -3.93
CA ARG A 114 9.66 6.16 -5.25
C ARG A 114 8.67 6.41 -6.40
N LEU A 115 7.41 6.00 -6.23
CA LEU A 115 6.35 6.32 -7.19
C LEU A 115 6.19 7.83 -7.37
N ALA A 116 6.16 8.58 -6.27
CA ALA A 116 6.07 10.04 -6.30
C ALA A 116 7.33 10.69 -6.89
N GLU A 117 8.52 10.12 -6.63
CA GLU A 117 9.79 10.58 -7.22
C GLU A 117 9.77 10.38 -8.75
N GLU A 118 9.37 9.21 -9.25
CA GLU A 118 9.21 8.99 -10.70
C GLU A 118 8.23 9.99 -11.33
N ALA A 119 7.07 10.21 -10.68
CA ALA A 119 6.10 11.18 -11.16
C ALA A 119 6.64 12.62 -11.17
N SER A 120 7.45 12.97 -10.16
CA SER A 120 8.11 14.28 -10.11
C SER A 120 9.09 14.47 -11.26
N HIS A 121 9.85 13.43 -11.63
CA HIS A 121 10.76 13.48 -12.77
C HIS A 121 10.04 13.73 -14.10
N LEU A 122 8.80 13.28 -14.24
CA LEU A 122 7.93 13.57 -15.39
C LEU A 122 7.27 14.96 -15.30
N GLY A 123 7.42 15.67 -14.18
CA GLY A 123 6.77 16.95 -13.93
C GLY A 123 5.26 16.82 -13.73
N ALA A 124 4.82 15.73 -13.11
CA ALA A 124 3.42 15.48 -12.79
C ALA A 124 2.98 16.25 -11.54
N ASP A 125 1.70 16.58 -11.49
CA ASP A 125 1.03 17.17 -10.33
C ASP A 125 0.28 16.09 -9.51
N VAL A 126 -0.12 14.99 -10.17
CA VAL A 126 -0.91 13.91 -9.58
C VAL A 126 -0.54 12.57 -10.19
N VAL A 127 -0.68 11.50 -9.41
CA VAL A 127 -0.71 10.11 -9.89
C VAL A 127 -2.08 9.54 -9.62
N VAL A 128 -2.78 9.14 -10.67
CA VAL A 128 -4.13 8.55 -10.61
C VAL A 128 -4.10 7.06 -10.84
N GLY A 129 -5.11 6.36 -10.32
CA GLY A 129 -5.23 4.92 -10.47
C GLY A 129 -4.09 4.16 -9.81
N VAL A 130 -3.61 4.65 -8.66
CA VAL A 130 -2.54 3.97 -7.91
C VAL A 130 -3.02 2.58 -7.48
N ARG A 131 -2.28 1.57 -7.88
CA ARG A 131 -2.52 0.17 -7.50
C ARG A 131 -1.34 -0.33 -6.69
N LEU A 132 -1.67 -0.91 -5.54
CA LEU A 132 -0.72 -1.51 -4.61
C LEU A 132 -0.75 -3.03 -4.79
N HIS A 133 0.40 -3.62 -5.03
CA HIS A 133 0.59 -5.06 -5.06
C HIS A 133 1.57 -5.44 -3.96
N ARG A 134 1.19 -6.44 -3.19
CA ARG A 134 2.06 -7.06 -2.19
C ARG A 134 2.43 -8.45 -2.68
N GLY A 135 3.72 -8.73 -2.73
CA GLY A 135 4.23 -10.08 -2.95
C GLY A 135 4.60 -10.75 -1.63
N ALA A 136 4.47 -12.06 -1.59
CA ALA A 136 5.08 -12.92 -0.59
C ALA A 136 6.10 -13.80 -1.30
N HIS A 137 7.31 -13.83 -0.79
CA HIS A 137 8.40 -14.59 -1.42
C HIS A 137 8.73 -15.84 -0.63
N ASP A 138 8.53 -17.01 -1.26
CA ASP A 138 8.90 -18.30 -0.66
C ASP A 138 10.42 -18.45 -0.45
N TRP A 139 11.23 -17.73 -1.24
CA TRP A 139 12.68 -17.78 -1.19
C TRP A 139 13.31 -16.94 -0.06
N ALA A 140 12.56 -15.99 0.49
CA ALA A 140 13.01 -15.12 1.58
C ALA A 140 11.99 -15.14 2.72
N ALA A 141 12.04 -16.16 3.56
CA ALA A 141 11.21 -16.22 4.76
C ALA A 141 11.38 -14.93 5.58
N GLY A 142 10.29 -14.19 5.77
CA GLY A 142 10.31 -12.91 6.49
C GLY A 142 10.63 -11.68 5.63
N ALA A 143 10.66 -11.76 4.29
CA ALA A 143 10.69 -10.60 3.43
C ALA A 143 9.28 -10.20 3.00
N VAL A 144 9.04 -8.90 2.89
CA VAL A 144 7.85 -8.30 2.30
C VAL A 144 8.26 -7.41 1.14
N ASP A 145 7.55 -7.49 0.03
CA ASP A 145 7.70 -6.59 -1.09
C ASP A 145 6.42 -5.82 -1.37
N TYR A 146 6.59 -4.61 -1.79
CA TYR A 146 5.53 -3.75 -2.32
C TYR A 146 5.93 -3.24 -3.69
N VAL A 147 5.01 -3.39 -4.63
CA VAL A 147 5.08 -2.78 -5.95
C VAL A 147 3.85 -1.91 -6.12
N VAL A 148 4.07 -0.65 -6.41
CA VAL A 148 3.01 0.32 -6.68
C VAL A 148 3.17 0.88 -8.08
N ASN A 149 2.09 1.03 -8.79
CA ASN A 149 2.07 1.65 -10.12
C ASN A 149 0.88 2.59 -10.25
N GLY A 150 0.95 3.48 -11.23
CA GLY A 150 -0.11 4.42 -11.53
C GLY A 150 0.22 5.24 -12.77
N THR A 151 -0.67 6.16 -13.13
CA THR A 151 -0.45 7.08 -14.24
C THR A 151 -0.16 8.48 -13.71
N ALA A 152 1.04 8.97 -13.99
CA ALA A 152 1.44 10.33 -13.72
C ALA A 152 0.71 11.28 -14.67
N ALA A 153 0.11 12.34 -14.15
CA ALA A 153 -0.64 13.32 -14.93
C ALA A 153 -0.35 14.75 -14.46
N ARG A 154 -0.48 15.68 -15.39
CA ARG A 154 -0.39 17.12 -15.13
C ARG A 154 -1.78 17.74 -15.15
N LEU A 155 -2.05 18.62 -14.19
CA LEU A 155 -3.30 19.36 -14.13
C LEU A 155 -3.11 20.72 -14.81
N SER A 156 -3.92 21.00 -15.84
CA SER A 156 -3.88 22.27 -16.57
C SER A 156 -4.26 23.43 -15.64
N GLY A 157 -3.41 24.46 -15.59
CA GLY A 157 -3.66 25.67 -14.80
C GLY A 157 -3.36 25.56 -13.30
N SER A 158 -2.80 24.45 -12.82
CA SER A 158 -2.37 24.31 -11.43
C SER A 158 -0.94 24.81 -11.24
N ALA A 159 -0.69 25.48 -10.11
CA ALA A 159 0.66 25.68 -9.63
C ALA A 159 1.25 24.30 -9.26
N ARG A 160 2.46 24.01 -9.73
CA ARG A 160 3.11 22.71 -9.45
C ARG A 160 3.24 22.48 -7.95
N PRO A 161 2.63 21.44 -7.37
CA PRO A 161 2.92 21.06 -6.00
C PRO A 161 4.37 20.59 -5.92
N GLY A 162 5.00 20.77 -4.78
CA GLY A 162 6.38 20.31 -4.57
C GLY A 162 6.53 18.77 -4.64
N ARG A 163 5.44 18.06 -4.37
CA ARG A 163 5.33 16.58 -4.46
C ARG A 163 4.00 16.23 -5.14
N PRO A 164 3.99 15.31 -6.12
CA PRO A 164 2.76 14.85 -6.75
C PRO A 164 1.79 14.23 -5.74
N LEU A 165 0.51 14.54 -5.89
CA LEU A 165 -0.56 13.94 -5.10
C LEU A 165 -0.79 12.51 -5.61
N LEU A 166 -0.86 11.54 -4.71
CA LEU A 166 -1.19 10.16 -5.04
C LEU A 166 -2.66 9.89 -4.77
N SER A 167 -3.34 9.16 -5.67
CA SER A 167 -4.72 8.73 -5.52
C SER A 167 -4.93 7.36 -6.15
N ASP A 168 -5.62 6.46 -5.44
CA ASP A 168 -6.02 5.16 -5.98
C ASP A 168 -7.28 5.25 -6.85
N LEU A 169 -7.93 6.41 -6.87
CA LEU A 169 -9.10 6.65 -7.71
C LEU A 169 -8.73 6.57 -9.19
N SER A 170 -9.57 5.86 -9.95
CA SER A 170 -9.50 5.84 -11.40
C SER A 170 -9.83 7.20 -11.99
N GLY A 171 -9.51 7.41 -13.25
CA GLY A 171 -9.86 8.67 -13.94
C GLY A 171 -11.37 8.98 -13.91
N GLN A 172 -12.21 7.94 -13.96
CA GLN A 172 -13.66 8.08 -13.85
C GLN A 172 -14.07 8.51 -12.44
N GLU A 173 -13.53 7.89 -11.41
CA GLU A 173 -13.83 8.23 -10.02
C GLU A 173 -13.35 9.63 -9.66
N VAL A 174 -12.19 10.06 -10.14
CA VAL A 174 -11.71 11.45 -9.96
C VAL A 174 -12.66 12.44 -10.62
N TRP A 175 -13.17 12.12 -11.83
CA TRP A 175 -14.16 12.96 -12.51
C TRP A 175 -15.47 13.06 -11.73
N LEU A 176 -16.01 11.92 -11.26
CA LEU A 176 -17.23 11.89 -10.45
C LEU A 176 -17.04 12.62 -9.13
N LEU A 177 -15.89 12.45 -8.47
CA LEU A 177 -15.55 13.14 -7.24
C LEU A 177 -15.54 14.67 -7.43
N HIS A 178 -14.94 15.13 -8.53
CA HIS A 178 -14.91 16.54 -8.88
C HIS A 178 -16.33 17.09 -9.11
N GLN A 179 -17.20 16.33 -9.82
CA GLN A 179 -18.60 16.72 -10.03
C GLN A 179 -19.38 16.76 -8.71
N ALA A 180 -19.03 15.93 -7.74
CA ALA A 180 -19.60 15.93 -6.40
C ALA A 180 -19.10 17.09 -5.51
N GLY A 181 -18.23 17.96 -6.00
CA GLY A 181 -17.69 19.09 -5.24
C GLY A 181 -16.60 18.71 -4.25
N TYR A 182 -15.91 17.59 -4.48
CA TYR A 182 -14.78 17.13 -3.67
C TYR A 182 -13.48 17.11 -4.48
N ALA A 183 -12.37 17.14 -3.77
CA ALA A 183 -11.04 16.93 -4.35
C ALA A 183 -10.24 15.92 -3.54
N PRO A 184 -9.42 15.09 -4.20
CA PRO A 184 -8.47 14.26 -3.51
C PRO A 184 -7.40 15.13 -2.83
N VAL A 185 -6.99 14.78 -1.62
CA VAL A 185 -5.91 15.46 -0.87
C VAL A 185 -4.74 14.54 -0.57
N GLY A 186 -4.86 13.26 -0.85
CA GLY A 186 -3.76 12.31 -0.76
C GLY A 186 -4.23 10.87 -0.59
N LEU A 187 -3.33 9.95 -0.89
CA LEU A 187 -3.50 8.53 -0.58
C LEU A 187 -3.17 8.32 0.90
N VAL A 188 -4.01 7.57 1.59
CA VAL A 188 -3.80 7.12 2.97
C VAL A 188 -3.79 5.60 3.00
N ALA A 189 -2.92 5.03 3.83
CA ALA A 189 -2.77 3.59 3.91
C ALA A 189 -2.24 3.17 5.28
N ALA A 190 -2.74 2.05 5.79
CA ALA A 190 -2.37 1.52 7.10
C ALA A 190 -2.21 0.00 7.06
N THR A 191 -1.34 -0.53 7.91
CA THR A 191 -1.15 -1.95 8.10
C THR A 191 -1.22 -2.26 9.58
N ALA A 192 -2.05 -3.23 9.96
CA ALA A 192 -2.09 -3.80 11.30
C ALA A 192 -1.72 -5.28 11.23
N VAL A 193 -0.89 -5.73 12.15
CA VAL A 193 -0.48 -7.14 12.26
C VAL A 193 -0.70 -7.59 13.69
N PHE A 194 -1.55 -8.59 13.87
CA PHE A 194 -1.90 -9.11 15.18
C PHE A 194 -1.57 -10.59 15.28
N PHE A 195 -1.06 -10.99 16.43
CA PHE A 195 -0.96 -12.39 16.80
C PHE A 195 -2.10 -12.74 17.73
N VAL A 196 -2.81 -13.80 17.41
CA VAL A 196 -3.93 -14.33 18.19
C VAL A 196 -3.65 -15.77 18.56
N SER A 197 -3.43 -16.02 19.84
CA SER A 197 -3.35 -17.37 20.41
C SER A 197 -4.68 -17.65 21.12
N PRO A 198 -5.35 -18.76 20.80
CA PRO A 198 -6.63 -19.09 21.40
C PRO A 198 -6.51 -19.39 22.88
N SER A 199 -7.54 -19.07 23.65
CA SER A 199 -7.68 -19.44 25.05
C SER A 199 -7.80 -20.97 25.21
N TYR A 200 -7.54 -21.44 26.41
CA TYR A 200 -7.67 -22.86 26.73
C TYR A 200 -9.11 -23.37 26.49
N SER A 201 -10.10 -22.54 26.78
CA SER A 201 -11.52 -22.84 26.51
C SER A 201 -11.80 -23.03 25.02
N THR A 202 -11.24 -22.17 24.16
CA THR A 202 -11.38 -22.28 22.69
C THR A 202 -10.65 -23.51 22.15
N GLN A 203 -9.45 -23.82 22.69
CA GLN A 203 -8.72 -25.04 22.31
C GLN A 203 -9.46 -26.29 22.72
N TRP A 204 -9.98 -26.32 23.95
CA TRP A 204 -10.75 -27.43 24.49
C TRP A 204 -12.07 -27.63 23.72
N ALA A 205 -12.78 -26.55 23.41
CA ALA A 205 -14.00 -26.60 22.60
C ALA A 205 -13.71 -27.21 21.22
N ARG A 206 -12.62 -26.80 20.55
CA ARG A 206 -12.20 -27.42 19.27
C ARG A 206 -11.97 -28.92 19.38
N TYR A 207 -11.41 -29.37 20.47
CA TYR A 207 -11.08 -30.80 20.66
C TYR A 207 -12.35 -31.62 20.93
N MET A 208 -13.27 -31.10 21.76
CA MET A 208 -14.46 -31.81 22.19
C MET A 208 -15.63 -31.71 21.21
N THR A 209 -15.70 -30.64 20.38
CA THR A 209 -16.82 -30.38 19.49
C THR A 209 -16.44 -30.41 18.01
N SER A 210 -15.46 -31.22 17.64
CA SER A 210 -14.94 -31.31 16.26
C SER A 210 -16.00 -31.69 15.21
N ALA A 211 -17.16 -32.19 15.64
CA ALA A 211 -18.28 -32.51 14.77
C ALA A 211 -19.37 -31.42 14.66
N VAL A 212 -19.19 -30.27 15.35
CA VAL A 212 -20.17 -29.17 15.38
C VAL A 212 -19.56 -27.90 14.82
N ASN A 213 -20.29 -27.21 13.95
CA ASN A 213 -19.88 -25.88 13.47
C ASN A 213 -19.94 -24.88 14.63
N GLN A 214 -18.81 -24.22 14.90
CA GLN A 214 -18.67 -23.29 16.01
C GLN A 214 -17.81 -22.10 15.61
N GLU A 215 -18.20 -20.91 16.04
CA GLU A 215 -17.38 -19.71 15.90
C GLU A 215 -16.17 -19.77 16.84
N LEU A 216 -15.00 -19.43 16.32
CA LEU A 216 -13.77 -19.31 17.08
C LEU A 216 -13.62 -17.85 17.54
N THR A 217 -14.28 -17.49 18.64
CA THR A 217 -14.47 -16.12 19.12
C THR A 217 -13.17 -15.36 19.35
N ASP A 218 -12.10 -16.02 19.84
CA ASP A 218 -10.78 -15.38 20.02
C ASP A 218 -10.21 -14.88 18.69
N PHE A 219 -10.35 -15.67 17.62
CA PHE A 219 -9.87 -15.28 16.29
C PHE A 219 -10.73 -14.19 15.67
N THR A 220 -12.05 -14.28 15.83
CA THR A 220 -12.98 -13.22 15.40
C THR A 220 -12.62 -11.90 16.10
N GLN A 221 -12.39 -11.93 17.41
CA GLN A 221 -11.97 -10.73 18.15
C GLN A 221 -10.64 -10.17 17.65
N GLY A 222 -9.68 -11.04 17.30
CA GLY A 222 -8.40 -10.64 16.71
C GLY A 222 -8.54 -9.93 15.37
N VAL A 223 -9.47 -10.39 14.51
CA VAL A 223 -9.78 -9.72 13.23
C VAL A 223 -10.33 -8.32 13.47
N TYR A 224 -11.26 -8.18 14.44
CA TYR A 224 -11.80 -6.86 14.79
C TYR A 224 -10.74 -5.95 15.39
N ALA A 225 -9.84 -6.44 16.25
CA ALA A 225 -8.75 -5.66 16.79
C ALA A 225 -7.81 -5.14 15.69
N ALA A 226 -7.43 -6.00 14.73
CA ALA A 226 -6.63 -5.61 13.58
C ALA A 226 -7.34 -4.56 12.71
N ARG A 227 -8.66 -4.70 12.52
CA ARG A 227 -9.46 -3.73 11.79
C ARG A 227 -9.48 -2.37 12.47
N GLU A 228 -9.75 -2.32 13.77
CA GLU A 228 -9.80 -1.08 14.53
C GLU A 228 -8.44 -0.34 14.51
N SER A 229 -7.33 -1.07 14.68
CA SER A 229 -5.98 -0.50 14.58
C SER A 229 -5.73 0.09 13.19
N ALA A 230 -5.97 -0.68 12.11
CA ALA A 230 -5.74 -0.22 10.75
C ALA A 230 -6.63 0.97 10.38
N LEU A 231 -7.94 0.93 10.67
CA LEU A 231 -8.85 2.03 10.35
C LEU A 231 -8.59 3.27 11.20
N GLY A 232 -8.21 3.09 12.47
CA GLY A 232 -7.79 4.20 13.35
C GLY A 232 -6.58 4.93 12.78
N SER A 233 -5.55 4.19 12.36
CA SER A 233 -4.36 4.76 11.70
C SER A 233 -4.70 5.46 10.37
N LEU A 234 -5.56 4.84 9.56
CA LEU A 234 -6.01 5.43 8.29
C LEU A 234 -6.73 6.76 8.51
N THR A 235 -7.64 6.80 9.46
CA THR A 235 -8.40 8.00 9.84
C THR A 235 -7.47 9.08 10.41
N GLY A 236 -6.50 8.70 11.23
CA GLY A 236 -5.48 9.61 11.74
C GLY A 236 -4.67 10.30 10.63
N GLN A 237 -4.25 9.53 9.61
CA GLN A 237 -3.55 10.08 8.43
C GLN A 237 -4.45 11.03 7.62
N ALA A 238 -5.72 10.67 7.42
CA ALA A 238 -6.68 11.53 6.71
C ALA A 238 -6.89 12.87 7.45
N ASN A 239 -7.07 12.82 8.76
CA ASN A 239 -7.19 14.01 9.60
C ASN A 239 -5.93 14.89 9.53
N ALA A 240 -4.74 14.30 9.58
CA ALA A 240 -3.47 15.02 9.44
C ALA A 240 -3.34 15.73 8.08
N ASN A 241 -3.92 15.16 7.03
CA ASN A 241 -4.01 15.76 5.70
C ASN A 241 -5.15 16.79 5.57
N GLY A 242 -5.91 17.03 6.64
CA GLY A 242 -7.06 17.92 6.65
C GLY A 242 -8.18 17.45 5.71
N ALA A 243 -8.40 16.15 5.63
CA ALA A 243 -9.48 15.56 4.85
C ALA A 243 -10.79 15.55 5.62
N ASP A 244 -11.90 15.61 4.89
CA ASP A 244 -13.26 15.48 5.43
C ASP A 244 -13.74 14.01 5.39
N GLY A 245 -13.08 13.17 4.59
CA GLY A 245 -13.43 11.75 4.45
C GLY A 245 -12.40 10.96 3.67
N ILE A 246 -12.62 9.65 3.60
CA ILE A 246 -11.81 8.72 2.81
C ILE A 246 -12.77 7.94 1.91
N VAL A 247 -12.44 7.85 0.63
CA VAL A 247 -13.23 7.09 -0.36
C VAL A 247 -12.38 5.98 -0.98
N GLY A 248 -13.05 4.99 -1.58
CA GLY A 248 -12.37 3.89 -2.25
C GLY A 248 -11.61 2.97 -1.28
N VAL A 249 -11.95 2.95 0.01
CA VAL A 249 -11.21 2.14 0.99
C VAL A 249 -11.24 0.67 0.59
N ARG A 250 -10.06 0.12 0.34
CA ARG A 250 -9.84 -1.30 0.09
C ARG A 250 -9.19 -1.90 1.32
N ILE A 251 -9.71 -3.06 1.72
CA ILE A 251 -9.20 -3.81 2.87
C ILE A 251 -8.76 -5.17 2.36
N GLU A 252 -7.50 -5.49 2.58
CA GLU A 252 -6.93 -6.81 2.32
C GLU A 252 -6.60 -7.48 3.64
N GLN A 253 -7.09 -8.70 3.84
CA GLN A 253 -6.81 -9.50 5.01
C GLN A 253 -6.04 -10.76 4.61
N ALA A 254 -4.99 -11.06 5.36
CA ALA A 254 -4.29 -12.33 5.28
C ALA A 254 -4.17 -12.95 6.66
N THR A 255 -4.21 -14.27 6.73
CA THR A 255 -3.99 -15.02 7.97
C THR A 255 -2.95 -16.11 7.72
N ALA A 256 -2.04 -16.28 8.68
CA ALA A 256 -1.03 -17.32 8.65
C ALA A 256 -0.93 -17.98 10.01
N PHE A 257 -0.81 -19.30 10.02
CA PHE A 257 -0.53 -20.03 11.26
C PHE A 257 0.93 -19.85 11.64
N HIS A 258 1.18 -19.51 12.89
CA HIS A 258 2.54 -19.28 13.37
C HIS A 258 2.73 -19.81 14.80
N SER A 259 3.96 -20.22 15.11
CA SER A 259 4.37 -20.66 16.43
C SER A 259 5.50 -19.77 16.92
N PHE A 260 5.29 -19.10 18.05
CA PHE A 260 6.32 -18.32 18.72
C PHE A 260 6.89 -19.09 19.90
N SER A 261 8.21 -19.19 19.97
CA SER A 261 8.88 -19.73 21.15
C SER A 261 8.84 -18.71 22.28
N VAL A 262 8.16 -19.05 23.36
CA VAL A 262 8.08 -18.21 24.57
C VAL A 262 9.05 -18.79 25.59
N GLY A 263 10.09 -18.02 25.96
CA GLY A 263 10.99 -18.39 27.04
C GLY A 263 10.27 -18.37 28.39
N SER A 264 10.31 -19.46 29.15
CA SER A 264 9.81 -19.51 30.54
C SER A 264 10.91 -19.15 31.50
N SER A 265 10.62 -18.27 32.48
CA SER A 265 11.53 -17.94 33.58
C SER A 265 11.84 -19.13 34.51
N ILE A 266 11.15 -20.27 34.36
CA ILE A 266 11.29 -21.49 35.16
C ILE A 266 11.88 -22.63 34.31
N GLY A 267 12.69 -22.32 33.30
CA GLY A 267 13.50 -23.32 32.57
C GLY A 267 12.74 -24.16 31.52
N GLY A 268 11.50 -23.84 31.16
CA GLY A 268 10.75 -24.50 30.10
C GLY A 268 10.64 -23.61 28.86
N ARG A 269 11.01 -24.09 27.67
CA ARG A 269 10.63 -23.50 26.40
C ARG A 269 9.23 -24.01 26.07
N GLY A 270 8.27 -23.12 25.96
CA GLY A 270 6.94 -23.43 25.47
C GLY A 270 6.69 -22.72 24.15
N ASP A 271 6.17 -23.42 23.15
CA ASP A 271 5.74 -22.80 21.90
C ASP A 271 4.29 -22.36 22.02
N ARG A 272 4.04 -21.09 21.73
CA ARG A 272 2.69 -20.57 21.66
C ARG A 272 2.22 -20.53 20.21
N GLN A 273 1.25 -21.35 19.91
CA GLN A 273 0.67 -21.44 18.57
C GLN A 273 -0.52 -20.49 18.42
N GLY A 274 -0.67 -19.90 17.25
CA GLY A 274 -1.76 -19.00 16.96
C GLY A 274 -1.81 -18.58 15.51
N LEU A 275 -2.66 -17.61 15.21
CA LEU A 275 -2.76 -16.99 13.90
C LEU A 275 -2.10 -15.60 13.92
N ILE A 276 -1.30 -15.31 12.92
CA ILE A 276 -0.96 -13.95 12.56
C ILE A 276 -2.06 -13.47 11.61
N ILE A 277 -2.73 -12.40 11.99
CA ILE A 277 -3.75 -11.70 11.22
C ILE A 277 -3.12 -10.41 10.73
N THR A 278 -3.01 -10.28 9.41
CA THR A 278 -2.53 -9.05 8.78
C THR A 278 -3.69 -8.39 8.09
N LEU A 279 -3.91 -7.11 8.37
CA LEU A 279 -4.92 -6.30 7.74
C LEU A 279 -4.27 -5.06 7.16
N GLN A 280 -4.47 -4.85 5.86
CA GLN A 280 -4.02 -3.67 5.15
C GLN A 280 -5.24 -2.91 4.66
N ALA A 281 -5.24 -1.60 4.87
CA ALA A 281 -6.28 -0.71 4.38
C ALA A 281 -5.62 0.45 3.63
N PHE A 282 -6.17 0.84 2.50
CA PHE A 282 -5.75 2.04 1.77
C PHE A 282 -6.92 2.64 1.01
N GLY A 283 -6.85 3.94 0.76
CA GLY A 283 -7.87 4.69 0.04
C GLY A 283 -7.45 6.13 -0.17
N THR A 284 -8.26 6.90 -0.86
CA THR A 284 -7.98 8.31 -1.12
C THR A 284 -8.73 9.20 -0.12
N ALA A 285 -7.96 10.01 0.61
CA ALA A 285 -8.48 11.08 1.45
C ALA A 285 -9.01 12.22 0.57
N ILE A 286 -10.18 12.74 0.91
CA ILE A 286 -10.88 13.75 0.14
C ILE A 286 -11.25 14.94 1.01
N ARG A 287 -11.34 16.13 0.37
CA ARG A 287 -11.81 17.36 0.99
C ARG A 287 -12.91 17.99 0.14
N GLN A 288 -13.96 18.49 0.81
CA GLN A 288 -15.00 19.25 0.16
C GLN A 288 -14.40 20.56 -0.36
N ARG A 289 -14.61 20.83 -1.64
CA ARG A 289 -14.47 22.16 -2.23
C ARG A 289 -15.81 22.88 -2.14
N GLU A 290 -15.93 24.07 -2.64
CA GLU A 290 -17.20 24.80 -2.63
C GLU A 290 -18.37 23.92 -3.08
N ARG A 291 -19.51 24.06 -2.40
CA ARG A 291 -20.73 23.28 -2.64
C ARG A 291 -21.15 23.44 -4.09
N ALA A 292 -20.80 22.49 -4.95
CA ALA A 292 -21.42 22.41 -6.26
C ALA A 292 -22.91 22.12 -6.05
N ASP A 293 -23.77 22.89 -6.73
CA ASP A 293 -25.21 22.68 -6.71
C ASP A 293 -25.47 21.33 -7.43
N LEU A 294 -25.52 20.27 -6.65
CA LEU A 294 -25.73 18.92 -7.19
C LEU A 294 -27.19 18.78 -7.57
N SER A 295 -27.51 19.03 -8.84
CA SER A 295 -28.75 18.49 -9.39
C SER A 295 -28.73 16.99 -9.23
N PRO A 296 -29.78 16.39 -8.60
CA PRO A 296 -29.80 14.93 -8.41
C PRO A 296 -29.67 14.25 -9.78
N PRO A 297 -28.92 13.13 -9.87
CA PRO A 297 -28.79 12.40 -11.12
C PRO A 297 -30.20 12.03 -11.61
N ARG A 298 -30.56 12.50 -12.80
CA ARG A 298 -31.79 12.07 -13.44
C ARG A 298 -31.61 10.60 -13.81
N ALA A 299 -32.15 9.71 -13.01
CA ALA A 299 -32.26 8.30 -13.35
C ALA A 299 -33.31 8.17 -14.46
N ASN A 300 -32.90 8.32 -15.71
CA ASN A 300 -33.68 7.87 -16.85
C ASN A 300 -33.48 6.35 -16.98
N MET A 301 -34.14 5.58 -16.14
CA MET A 301 -34.40 4.19 -16.45
C MET A 301 -35.64 4.16 -17.35
N GLU A 302 -35.46 4.26 -18.67
CA GLU A 302 -36.45 3.76 -19.62
C GLU A 302 -36.41 2.23 -19.55
N LEU A 303 -37.29 1.67 -18.76
CA LEU A 303 -37.65 0.26 -18.86
C LEU A 303 -38.38 0.11 -20.20
N GLY A 304 -37.63 -0.31 -21.25
CA GLY A 304 -38.23 -0.71 -22.52
C GLY A 304 -39.29 -1.77 -22.27
N ARG A 305 -40.51 -1.51 -22.75
CA ARG A 305 -41.62 -2.46 -22.86
C ARG A 305 -41.31 -3.51 -23.92
#